data_b8a988377f7537205b7bbc5041898436
#
_entry.id   b8a988377f7537205b7bbc5041898436
#
_cell.length_a   1.000
_cell.length_b   1.000
_cell.length_c   1.000
_cell.angle_alpha   90.00
_cell.angle_beta   90.00
_cell.angle_gamma   90.00
#
_symmetry.space_group_name_H-M   'P 1'
#
loop_
_entity.id
_entity.type
_entity.pdbx_description
1 polymer ?
#
loop_
_entity_poly.entity_id
_entity_poly.type
_entity_poly.pdbx_seq_one_letter_code
_entity_poly.pdbx_strand_id
1 'polypeptide(L)'
;MVINEAFQHSVFAACFCIMICAVSISLIPSKKDDLAERKSICFILGEDTIEQEYYSLATEFFQRDFAAKTDKLIKHVRSIEELLHFLNQHPEDEPWARIELVVHGNVWSGLSVNILDGGERAYPKELLKAVIKKQLPLLKSNVIDTNTIINVWGCGIGTNPIMNIALEKCFTDELGIKVRLNSSKKFVVFKRQVNNGQVKLVQASYWPYFFKRGYRPSESLIVKSLQEQFPDAPIDFKSAVLHKDKSLTIQESFHIPVSWTVIYDTKKDRPTVRKQDEKINWIKSQKQLMKNIEEFGIPFDRYQWTVNKIKHTDDHGNTVPAIKAIGMSTVYCVLKEDRSV
;
A
#
# COMPACT_ATOMS: atom_id res chain seq x y z
N MET A 1 -61.18 -46.77 29.81
CA MET A 1 -59.76 -46.43 30.12
C MET A 1 -58.94 -46.88 28.93
N VAL A 2 -58.86 -46.04 27.92
CA VAL A 2 -58.13 -46.27 26.66
C VAL A 2 -57.05 -45.18 26.62
N ILE A 3 -55.81 -45.58 26.76
CA ILE A 3 -54.66 -44.66 26.69
C ILE A 3 -53.68 -45.21 25.64
N ASN A 4 -53.59 -44.48 24.57
CA ASN A 4 -52.44 -44.10 23.77
C ASN A 4 -51.48 -45.20 23.24
N GLU A 5 -51.86 -45.79 22.10
CA GLU A 5 -50.87 -46.38 21.18
C GLU A 5 -50.28 -45.36 20.14
N ALA A 6 -50.74 -44.11 20.12
CA ALA A 6 -50.33 -43.12 19.12
C ALA A 6 -48.97 -42.43 19.44
N PHE A 7 -48.38 -42.68 20.59
CA PHE A 7 -47.16 -41.96 21.04
C PHE A 7 -45.84 -42.71 20.75
N GLN A 8 -45.91 -44.02 20.46
CA GLN A 8 -44.68 -44.80 20.21
C GLN A 8 -44.19 -44.76 18.75
N HIS A 9 -45.05 -44.45 17.78
CA HIS A 9 -44.63 -44.40 16.37
C HIS A 9 -43.99 -43.06 15.99
N SER A 10 -44.24 -41.94 16.72
CA SER A 10 -43.62 -40.65 16.44
C SER A 10 -42.16 -40.54 16.90
N VAL A 11 -41.73 -41.27 17.91
CA VAL A 11 -40.36 -41.23 18.42
C VAL A 11 -39.38 -42.03 17.55
N PHE A 12 -39.87 -43.12 16.93
CA PHE A 12 -39.00 -43.92 16.05
C PHE A 12 -38.75 -43.23 14.68
N ALA A 13 -39.72 -42.49 14.15
CA ALA A 13 -39.57 -41.77 12.88
C ALA A 13 -38.61 -40.57 13.04
N ALA A 14 -38.62 -39.88 14.20
CA ALA A 14 -37.73 -38.77 14.46
C ALA A 14 -36.25 -39.19 14.66
N CYS A 15 -36.01 -40.35 15.29
CA CYS A 15 -34.65 -40.87 15.46
C CYS A 15 -34.04 -41.36 14.14
N PHE A 16 -34.84 -41.88 13.22
CA PHE A 16 -34.33 -42.37 11.92
C PHE A 16 -33.97 -41.24 10.96
N CYS A 17 -34.70 -40.11 10.98
CA CYS A 17 -34.36 -38.92 10.21
C CYS A 17 -33.09 -38.21 10.74
N ILE A 18 -32.87 -38.22 12.06
CA ILE A 18 -31.65 -37.60 12.64
C ILE A 18 -30.42 -38.45 12.32
N MET A 19 -30.52 -39.77 12.26
CA MET A 19 -29.38 -40.63 11.91
C MET A 19 -28.96 -40.52 10.42
N ILE A 20 -29.93 -40.28 9.50
CA ILE A 20 -29.62 -40.09 8.07
C ILE A 20 -29.02 -38.72 7.80
N CYS A 21 -29.37 -37.66 8.58
CA CYS A 21 -28.76 -36.35 8.46
C CYS A 21 -27.34 -36.33 9.06
N ALA A 22 -27.02 -37.14 10.09
CA ALA A 22 -25.69 -37.18 10.70
C ALA A 22 -24.63 -37.86 9.83
N VAL A 23 -25.04 -38.81 8.97
CA VAL A 23 -24.11 -39.53 8.08
C VAL A 23 -23.82 -38.72 6.78
N SER A 24 -24.68 -37.75 6.42
CA SER A 24 -24.44 -36.91 5.24
C SER A 24 -23.53 -35.71 5.48
N ILE A 25 -23.20 -35.37 6.75
CA ILE A 25 -22.36 -34.23 7.08
C ILE A 25 -20.85 -34.59 7.10
N SER A 26 -20.52 -35.89 7.14
CA SER A 26 -19.13 -36.35 7.26
C SER A 26 -18.40 -36.57 5.93
N LEU A 27 -18.99 -36.17 4.78
CA LEU A 27 -18.38 -36.33 3.46
C LEU A 27 -18.23 -35.03 2.67
N ILE A 28 -18.34 -33.87 3.33
CA ILE A 28 -17.87 -32.62 2.72
C ILE A 28 -16.38 -32.54 3.05
N PRO A 29 -15.46 -32.75 2.08
CA PRO A 29 -14.04 -32.56 2.34
C PRO A 29 -13.84 -31.14 2.88
N SER A 30 -13.18 -31.04 4.01
CA SER A 30 -12.84 -29.78 4.62
C SER A 30 -12.00 -29.00 3.59
N LYS A 31 -12.56 -27.90 3.06
CA LYS A 31 -11.93 -27.02 2.09
C LYS A 31 -10.59 -26.39 2.58
N LYS A 32 -10.10 -26.85 3.73
CA LYS A 32 -8.89 -26.36 4.39
C LYS A 32 -7.60 -27.00 3.83
N ASP A 33 -7.71 -28.18 3.20
CA ASP A 33 -6.56 -28.91 2.67
C ASP A 33 -6.18 -28.46 1.25
N ASP A 34 -7.14 -27.92 0.49
CA ASP A 34 -6.94 -27.46 -0.90
C ASP A 34 -5.93 -26.28 -1.04
N LEU A 35 -5.80 -25.43 0.00
CA LEU A 35 -4.87 -24.29 -0.03
C LEU A 35 -3.41 -24.68 0.23
N ALA A 36 -3.17 -25.83 0.84
CA ALA A 36 -1.82 -26.29 1.21
C ALA A 36 -1.01 -26.79 -0.01
N GLU A 37 -1.69 -27.23 -1.06
CA GLU A 37 -1.06 -27.74 -2.29
C GLU A 37 -0.85 -26.67 -3.36
N ARG A 38 -1.60 -25.53 -3.29
CA ARG A 38 -1.52 -24.46 -4.28
C ARG A 38 -0.25 -23.63 -4.10
N LYS A 39 0.34 -23.23 -5.22
CA LYS A 39 1.61 -22.48 -5.25
C LYS A 39 1.46 -21.02 -4.81
N SER A 40 2.57 -20.48 -4.35
CA SER A 40 2.75 -19.09 -3.95
C SER A 40 3.84 -18.39 -4.77
N ILE A 41 3.69 -17.08 -4.99
CA ILE A 41 4.64 -16.27 -5.74
C ILE A 41 4.97 -14.98 -4.99
N CYS A 42 6.24 -14.58 -5.04
CA CYS A 42 6.70 -13.30 -4.53
C CYS A 42 7.26 -12.43 -5.65
N PHE A 43 6.84 -11.16 -5.66
CA PHE A 43 7.36 -10.13 -6.55
C PHE A 43 8.14 -9.09 -5.75
N ILE A 44 9.39 -8.85 -6.15
CA ILE A 44 10.23 -7.76 -5.65
C ILE A 44 10.14 -6.61 -6.65
N LEU A 45 9.42 -5.54 -6.26
CA LEU A 45 9.13 -4.39 -7.11
C LEU A 45 10.11 -3.25 -6.80
N GLY A 46 11.32 -3.38 -7.31
CA GLY A 46 12.38 -2.40 -7.15
C GLY A 46 13.76 -3.03 -6.99
N GLU A 47 14.73 -2.17 -6.71
CA GLU A 47 16.13 -2.52 -6.52
C GLU A 47 16.71 -1.76 -5.33
N ASP A 48 17.68 -2.36 -4.63
CA ASP A 48 18.40 -1.71 -3.54
C ASP A 48 19.32 -0.62 -4.08
N THR A 49 19.53 0.39 -3.27
CA THR A 49 20.60 1.37 -3.46
C THR A 49 21.83 0.96 -2.66
N ILE A 50 22.97 1.65 -2.86
CA ILE A 50 24.23 1.35 -2.14
C ILE A 50 24.07 1.37 -0.61
N GLU A 51 23.10 2.13 -0.10
CA GLU A 51 22.87 2.34 1.35
C GLU A 51 21.69 1.54 1.91
N GLN A 52 20.94 0.79 1.08
CA GLN A 52 19.71 0.11 1.49
C GLN A 52 19.69 -1.34 1.00
N GLU A 53 19.45 -2.26 1.91
CA GLU A 53 19.37 -3.71 1.65
C GLU A 53 17.91 -4.23 1.77
N TYR A 54 16.91 -3.39 1.55
CA TYR A 54 15.51 -3.76 1.77
C TYR A 54 15.05 -4.90 0.86
N TYR A 55 15.34 -4.81 -0.43
CA TYR A 55 14.90 -5.80 -1.41
C TYR A 55 15.74 -7.08 -1.39
N SER A 56 17.04 -6.98 -1.10
CA SER A 56 17.91 -8.16 -0.94
C SER A 56 17.55 -8.94 0.31
N LEU A 57 17.29 -8.28 1.43
CA LEU A 57 16.82 -8.93 2.66
C LEU A 57 15.43 -9.55 2.47
N ALA A 58 14.51 -8.85 1.80
CA ALA A 58 13.19 -9.42 1.48
C ALA A 58 13.32 -10.66 0.59
N THR A 59 14.20 -10.61 -0.42
CA THR A 59 14.50 -11.75 -1.29
C THR A 59 14.96 -12.96 -0.47
N GLU A 60 15.90 -12.76 0.44
CA GLU A 60 16.39 -13.82 1.33
C GLU A 60 15.28 -14.36 2.23
N PHE A 61 14.44 -13.49 2.80
CA PHE A 61 13.32 -13.86 3.64
C PHE A 61 12.36 -14.79 2.90
N PHE A 62 11.86 -14.40 1.72
CA PHE A 62 10.90 -15.21 0.96
C PHE A 62 11.51 -16.45 0.30
N GLN A 63 12.83 -16.57 0.22
CA GLN A 63 13.52 -17.77 -0.26
C GLN A 63 13.82 -18.79 0.85
N ARG A 64 14.10 -18.34 2.07
CA ARG A 64 14.68 -19.18 3.13
C ARG A 64 13.81 -19.35 4.36
N ASP A 65 12.94 -18.41 4.69
CA ASP A 65 12.08 -18.54 5.85
C ASP A 65 11.02 -19.62 5.60
N PHE A 66 10.97 -20.63 6.47
CA PHE A 66 10.12 -21.80 6.29
C PHE A 66 8.63 -21.44 6.21
N ALA A 67 8.18 -20.46 7.00
CA ALA A 67 6.77 -20.05 7.04
C ALA A 67 6.37 -19.08 5.90
N ALA A 68 7.33 -18.30 5.39
CA ALA A 68 7.11 -17.29 4.38
C ALA A 68 7.56 -17.70 2.98
N LYS A 69 8.31 -18.80 2.85
CA LYS A 69 8.87 -19.27 1.56
C LYS A 69 7.80 -19.34 0.48
N THR A 70 8.15 -18.82 -0.68
CA THR A 70 7.32 -18.87 -1.89
C THR A 70 7.91 -19.84 -2.91
N ASP A 71 7.02 -20.46 -3.72
CA ASP A 71 7.42 -21.42 -4.76
C ASP A 71 8.12 -20.73 -5.93
N LYS A 72 7.74 -19.49 -6.20
CA LYS A 72 8.32 -18.66 -7.26
C LYS A 72 8.67 -17.28 -6.74
N LEU A 73 9.79 -16.72 -7.15
CA LEU A 73 10.22 -15.37 -6.81
C LEU A 73 10.70 -14.64 -8.08
N ILE A 74 10.07 -13.48 -8.36
CA ILE A 74 10.36 -12.61 -9.49
C ILE A 74 10.97 -11.32 -8.95
N LYS A 75 12.12 -10.91 -9.46
CA LYS A 75 12.83 -9.69 -9.03
C LYS A 75 12.82 -8.63 -10.11
N HIS A 76 13.15 -7.40 -9.69
CA HIS A 76 13.35 -6.25 -10.59
C HIS A 76 12.10 -5.88 -11.40
N VAL A 77 10.91 -6.12 -10.81
CA VAL A 77 9.65 -5.71 -11.44
C VAL A 77 9.54 -4.18 -11.36
N ARG A 78 9.35 -3.52 -12.50
CA ARG A 78 9.46 -2.07 -12.64
C ARG A 78 8.13 -1.34 -12.68
N SER A 79 7.02 -2.07 -12.95
CA SER A 79 5.69 -1.47 -13.04
C SER A 79 4.59 -2.43 -12.58
N ILE A 80 3.43 -1.85 -12.26
CA ILE A 80 2.20 -2.64 -11.99
C ILE A 80 1.77 -3.40 -13.26
N GLU A 81 1.92 -2.78 -14.43
CA GLU A 81 1.66 -3.43 -15.71
C GLU A 81 2.50 -4.69 -15.89
N GLU A 82 3.82 -4.61 -15.67
CA GLU A 82 4.75 -5.75 -15.77
C GLU A 82 4.36 -6.86 -14.78
N LEU A 83 4.02 -6.52 -13.54
CA LEU A 83 3.51 -7.44 -12.53
C LEU A 83 2.29 -8.22 -13.04
N LEU A 84 1.28 -7.52 -13.56
CA LEU A 84 0.06 -8.13 -14.07
C LEU A 84 0.31 -9.00 -15.30
N HIS A 85 1.25 -8.61 -16.18
CA HIS A 85 1.69 -9.45 -17.28
C HIS A 85 2.34 -10.75 -16.81
N PHE A 86 3.24 -10.71 -15.81
CA PHE A 86 3.81 -11.92 -15.21
C PHE A 86 2.74 -12.84 -14.62
N LEU A 87 1.78 -12.28 -13.91
CA LEU A 87 0.67 -13.06 -13.35
C LEU A 87 -0.15 -13.74 -14.45
N ASN A 88 -0.42 -13.02 -15.56
CA ASN A 88 -1.17 -13.55 -16.70
C ASN A 88 -0.43 -14.60 -17.53
N GLN A 89 0.89 -14.77 -17.32
CA GLN A 89 1.69 -15.84 -17.92
C GLN A 89 1.65 -17.13 -17.08
N HIS A 90 0.81 -17.20 -16.07
CA HIS A 90 0.65 -18.37 -15.22
C HIS A 90 0.22 -19.59 -16.08
N PRO A 91 1.05 -20.65 -16.14
CA PRO A 91 0.80 -21.77 -17.03
C PRO A 91 -0.15 -22.83 -16.46
N GLU A 92 -0.52 -22.70 -15.18
CA GLU A 92 -1.24 -23.71 -14.44
C GLU A 92 -2.75 -23.40 -14.45
N ASP A 93 -3.59 -24.45 -14.37
CA ASP A 93 -5.03 -24.31 -14.29
C ASP A 93 -5.53 -23.94 -12.88
N GLU A 94 -4.62 -23.98 -11.88
CA GLU A 94 -4.95 -23.66 -10.49
C GLU A 94 -4.49 -22.23 -10.14
N PRO A 95 -5.39 -21.39 -9.57
CA PRO A 95 -5.04 -20.06 -9.14
C PRO A 95 -3.95 -20.05 -8.05
N TRP A 96 -3.18 -18.95 -7.96
CA TRP A 96 -2.21 -18.77 -6.87
C TRP A 96 -2.89 -18.81 -5.50
N ALA A 97 -2.30 -19.54 -4.54
CA ALA A 97 -2.74 -19.49 -3.15
C ALA A 97 -2.39 -18.14 -2.52
N ARG A 98 -1.15 -17.67 -2.77
CA ARG A 98 -0.61 -16.47 -2.16
C ARG A 98 0.28 -15.70 -3.13
N ILE A 99 0.07 -14.39 -3.19
CA ILE A 99 0.86 -13.45 -3.97
C ILE A 99 1.46 -12.43 -2.99
N GLU A 100 2.79 -12.37 -2.91
CA GLU A 100 3.54 -11.47 -2.05
C GLU A 100 4.11 -10.33 -2.89
N LEU A 101 3.79 -9.08 -2.54
CA LEU A 101 4.28 -7.89 -3.22
C LEU A 101 5.19 -7.11 -2.28
N VAL A 102 6.49 -7.14 -2.53
CA VAL A 102 7.48 -6.36 -1.77
C VAL A 102 7.80 -5.10 -2.55
N VAL A 103 7.47 -3.96 -1.98
CA VAL A 103 7.62 -2.67 -2.64
C VAL A 103 7.87 -1.55 -1.64
N HIS A 104 8.82 -0.67 -1.92
CA HIS A 104 8.88 0.58 -1.20
C HIS A 104 7.61 1.41 -1.41
N GLY A 105 7.16 2.06 -0.37
CA GLY A 105 5.98 2.92 -0.45
C GLY A 105 5.71 3.63 0.86
N ASN A 106 4.74 4.50 0.86
CA ASN A 106 4.26 5.15 2.06
C ASN A 106 2.81 5.64 1.88
N VAL A 107 2.16 5.94 3.00
CA VAL A 107 0.76 6.35 3.03
C VAL A 107 0.45 7.58 2.17
N TRP A 108 1.41 8.49 1.96
CA TRP A 108 1.22 9.75 1.24
C TRP A 108 1.51 9.63 -0.25
N SER A 109 2.60 8.94 -0.63
CA SER A 109 3.07 8.87 -2.02
C SER A 109 2.75 7.54 -2.70
N GLY A 110 2.06 6.62 -2.05
CA GLY A 110 1.74 5.32 -2.61
C GLY A 110 2.98 4.44 -2.83
N LEU A 111 2.97 3.63 -3.87
CA LEU A 111 4.02 2.68 -4.17
C LEU A 111 5.17 3.32 -4.95
N SER A 112 6.42 2.91 -4.66
CA SER A 112 7.62 3.37 -5.37
C SER A 112 7.89 2.55 -6.63
N VAL A 113 6.87 2.32 -7.42
CA VAL A 113 6.90 1.60 -8.69
C VAL A 113 6.05 2.38 -9.70
N ASN A 114 6.31 2.23 -10.98
CA ASN A 114 5.52 2.87 -12.02
C ASN A 114 4.18 2.15 -12.22
N ILE A 115 3.19 2.84 -12.75
CA ILE A 115 1.92 2.23 -13.18
C ILE A 115 2.14 1.42 -14.45
N LEU A 116 2.68 2.07 -15.49
CA LEU A 116 3.08 1.49 -16.78
C LEU A 116 4.61 1.53 -16.89
N ASP A 117 5.21 0.71 -17.74
CA ASP A 117 6.65 0.76 -17.97
C ASP A 117 7.08 2.14 -18.49
N GLY A 118 8.04 2.77 -17.80
CA GLY A 118 8.49 4.13 -18.10
C GLY A 118 7.46 5.25 -17.81
N GLY A 119 6.30 4.91 -17.24
CA GLY A 119 5.21 5.84 -16.93
C GLY A 119 5.31 6.53 -15.57
N GLU A 120 4.17 7.05 -15.11
CA GLU A 120 4.05 7.71 -13.82
C GLU A 120 4.15 6.69 -12.66
N ARG A 121 4.66 7.17 -11.53
CA ARG A 121 4.68 6.43 -10.26
C ARG A 121 3.24 6.10 -9.81
N ALA A 122 3.07 4.95 -9.15
CA ALA A 122 1.78 4.49 -8.62
C ALA A 122 1.35 5.29 -7.37
N TYR A 123 1.06 6.59 -7.56
CA TYR A 123 0.34 7.39 -6.58
C TYR A 123 -1.10 6.88 -6.44
N PRO A 124 -1.74 7.00 -5.26
CA PRO A 124 -3.05 6.41 -5.03
C PRO A 124 -4.12 6.81 -6.06
N LYS A 125 -4.23 8.11 -6.38
CA LYS A 125 -5.24 8.62 -7.31
C LYS A 125 -4.92 8.29 -8.77
N GLU A 126 -3.66 8.34 -9.15
CA GLU A 126 -3.19 8.01 -10.49
C GLU A 126 -3.36 6.53 -10.80
N LEU A 127 -3.02 5.65 -9.84
CA LEU A 127 -3.27 4.22 -9.99
C LEU A 127 -4.76 3.92 -10.12
N LEU A 128 -5.60 4.50 -9.25
CA LEU A 128 -7.06 4.34 -9.36
C LEU A 128 -7.59 4.83 -10.71
N LYS A 129 -7.11 5.97 -11.20
CA LYS A 129 -7.47 6.54 -12.51
C LYS A 129 -7.05 5.60 -13.65
N ALA A 130 -5.84 5.05 -13.61
CA ALA A 130 -5.34 4.11 -14.62
C ALA A 130 -6.21 2.84 -14.71
N VAL A 131 -6.60 2.29 -13.55
CA VAL A 131 -7.50 1.13 -13.48
C VAL A 131 -8.89 1.46 -14.03
N ILE A 132 -9.49 2.58 -13.61
CA ILE A 132 -10.81 3.01 -14.12
C ILE A 132 -10.78 3.23 -15.64
N LYS A 133 -9.69 3.80 -16.16
CA LYS A 133 -9.49 4.02 -17.60
C LYS A 133 -9.08 2.74 -18.37
N LYS A 134 -8.98 1.60 -17.70
CA LYS A 134 -8.57 0.30 -18.28
C LYS A 134 -7.21 0.37 -18.99
N GLN A 135 -6.26 1.10 -18.42
CA GLN A 135 -4.90 1.23 -18.93
C GLN A 135 -4.01 0.03 -18.53
N LEU A 136 -4.43 -0.72 -17.52
CA LEU A 136 -3.75 -1.92 -17.03
C LEU A 136 -4.45 -3.19 -17.54
N PRO A 137 -3.71 -4.28 -17.80
CA PRO A 137 -4.31 -5.55 -18.19
C PRO A 137 -5.16 -6.12 -17.03
N LEU A 138 -6.30 -6.72 -17.36
CA LEU A 138 -7.07 -7.52 -16.40
C LEU A 138 -6.36 -8.85 -16.15
N LEU A 139 -6.54 -9.42 -14.97
CA LEU A 139 -6.10 -10.77 -14.68
C LEU A 139 -7.01 -11.79 -15.36
N LYS A 140 -6.42 -12.86 -15.90
CA LYS A 140 -7.16 -14.00 -16.42
C LYS A 140 -7.83 -14.77 -15.29
N SER A 141 -8.94 -15.44 -15.59
CA SER A 141 -9.78 -16.16 -14.62
C SER A 141 -9.08 -17.33 -13.91
N ASN A 142 -7.97 -17.84 -14.48
CA ASN A 142 -7.19 -18.92 -13.88
C ASN A 142 -6.05 -18.45 -12.97
N VAL A 143 -5.84 -17.13 -12.82
CA VAL A 143 -4.71 -16.56 -12.04
C VAL A 143 -5.06 -16.44 -10.58
N ILE A 144 -6.29 -16.02 -10.27
CA ILE A 144 -6.80 -15.74 -8.93
C ILE A 144 -8.20 -16.30 -8.72
N ASP A 145 -8.56 -16.52 -7.45
CA ASP A 145 -9.92 -16.84 -7.02
C ASP A 145 -10.23 -16.19 -5.66
N THR A 146 -11.39 -16.48 -5.08
CA THR A 146 -11.83 -15.96 -3.78
C THR A 146 -10.98 -16.43 -2.59
N ASN A 147 -10.16 -17.48 -2.78
CA ASN A 147 -9.25 -18.02 -1.76
C ASN A 147 -7.83 -17.45 -1.91
N THR A 148 -7.52 -16.81 -3.04
CA THR A 148 -6.23 -16.15 -3.25
C THR A 148 -6.01 -15.02 -2.24
N ILE A 149 -4.84 -14.99 -1.62
CA ILE A 149 -4.43 -13.93 -0.69
C ILE A 149 -3.31 -13.10 -1.32
N ILE A 150 -3.48 -11.79 -1.39
CA ILE A 150 -2.43 -10.86 -1.82
C ILE A 150 -1.96 -10.06 -0.62
N ASN A 151 -0.67 -10.16 -0.31
CA ASN A 151 -0.02 -9.39 0.75
C ASN A 151 0.85 -8.29 0.15
N VAL A 152 0.62 -7.04 0.54
CA VAL A 152 1.40 -5.88 0.08
C VAL A 152 2.30 -5.40 1.20
N TRP A 153 3.59 -5.65 1.07
CA TRP A 153 4.65 -5.28 2.00
C TRP A 153 5.23 -3.91 1.63
N GLY A 154 4.40 -2.88 1.80
CA GLY A 154 4.77 -1.47 1.64
C GLY A 154 4.45 -0.69 2.91
N CYS A 155 5.33 0.27 3.27
CA CYS A 155 5.22 1.00 4.54
C CYS A 155 3.93 1.83 4.65
N GLY A 156 3.01 1.45 5.55
CA GLY A 156 1.79 2.19 5.84
C GLY A 156 0.76 2.23 4.72
N ILE A 157 0.94 1.51 3.63
CA ILE A 157 0.06 1.50 2.45
C ILE A 157 -1.39 1.19 2.83
N GLY A 158 -1.60 0.27 3.76
CA GLY A 158 -2.93 -0.15 4.22
C GLY A 158 -3.72 0.94 4.96
N THR A 159 -3.11 2.07 5.32
CA THR A 159 -3.82 3.20 5.91
C THR A 159 -4.42 4.15 4.88
N ASN A 160 -4.03 4.04 3.59
CA ASN A 160 -4.57 4.88 2.52
C ASN A 160 -5.77 4.19 1.84
N PRO A 161 -7.02 4.67 2.03
CA PRO A 161 -8.20 4.01 1.50
C PRO A 161 -8.25 4.04 -0.04
N ILE A 162 -7.74 5.10 -0.68
CA ILE A 162 -7.73 5.22 -2.15
C ILE A 162 -6.76 4.20 -2.73
N MET A 163 -5.58 4.00 -2.10
CA MET A 163 -4.62 2.99 -2.53
C MET A 163 -5.20 1.57 -2.40
N ASN A 164 -5.87 1.26 -1.29
CA ASN A 164 -6.49 -0.04 -1.10
C ASN A 164 -7.56 -0.32 -2.18
N ILE A 165 -8.44 0.67 -2.48
CA ILE A 165 -9.43 0.55 -3.56
C ILE A 165 -8.74 0.36 -4.92
N ALA A 166 -7.65 1.09 -5.19
CA ALA A 166 -6.92 0.97 -6.44
C ALA A 166 -6.29 -0.43 -6.60
N LEU A 167 -5.66 -0.94 -5.55
CA LEU A 167 -5.07 -2.28 -5.53
C LEU A 167 -6.12 -3.38 -5.65
N GLU A 168 -7.24 -3.31 -4.91
CA GLU A 168 -8.35 -4.25 -5.05
C GLU A 168 -8.86 -4.34 -6.49
N LYS A 169 -8.96 -3.18 -7.16
CA LYS A 169 -9.38 -3.14 -8.57
C LYS A 169 -8.30 -3.64 -9.53
N CYS A 170 -7.01 -3.41 -9.26
CA CYS A 170 -5.91 -3.95 -10.05
C CYS A 170 -5.91 -5.48 -10.07
N PHE A 171 -6.25 -6.09 -8.93
CA PHE A 171 -6.27 -7.54 -8.74
C PHE A 171 -7.68 -8.13 -8.84
N THR A 172 -8.54 -7.51 -9.63
CA THR A 172 -9.81 -8.09 -10.03
C THR A 172 -9.63 -8.76 -11.39
N ASP A 173 -10.10 -9.98 -11.55
CA ASP A 173 -10.01 -10.70 -12.83
C ASP A 173 -11.08 -10.25 -13.84
N GLU A 174 -11.03 -10.83 -15.03
CA GLU A 174 -12.00 -10.57 -16.10
C GLU A 174 -13.45 -10.96 -15.76
N LEU A 175 -13.65 -11.86 -14.76
CA LEU A 175 -14.96 -12.28 -14.26
C LEU A 175 -15.45 -11.42 -13.08
N GLY A 176 -14.65 -10.46 -12.63
CA GLY A 176 -14.94 -9.58 -11.49
C GLY A 176 -14.73 -10.25 -10.12
N ILE A 177 -13.97 -11.34 -10.06
CA ILE A 177 -13.61 -12.00 -8.81
C ILE A 177 -12.66 -11.12 -8.02
N LYS A 178 -12.95 -10.96 -6.72
CA LYS A 178 -12.14 -10.19 -5.78
C LYS A 178 -11.33 -11.12 -4.88
N VAL A 179 -10.07 -10.79 -4.71
CA VAL A 179 -9.14 -11.46 -3.80
C VAL A 179 -9.20 -10.89 -2.39
N ARG A 180 -8.61 -11.60 -1.43
CA ARG A 180 -8.31 -11.06 -0.11
C ARG A 180 -7.03 -10.24 -0.19
N LEU A 181 -7.14 -8.91 -0.10
CA LEU A 181 -6.00 -8.00 -0.09
C LEU A 181 -5.62 -7.64 1.35
N ASN A 182 -4.37 -7.89 1.73
CA ASN A 182 -3.76 -7.47 2.99
C ASN A 182 -2.67 -6.43 2.70
N SER A 183 -2.85 -5.21 3.16
CA SER A 183 -1.85 -4.15 3.04
C SER A 183 -1.39 -3.71 4.42
N SER A 184 -0.07 -3.58 4.63
CA SER A 184 0.44 -3.18 5.94
C SER A 184 0.03 -1.76 6.31
N LYS A 185 -0.55 -1.61 7.51
CA LYS A 185 -0.82 -0.30 8.14
C LYS A 185 0.40 0.27 8.87
N LYS A 186 1.45 -0.51 9.02
CA LYS A 186 2.69 -0.17 9.73
C LYS A 186 3.85 -0.10 8.75
N PHE A 187 4.95 0.48 9.19
CA PHE A 187 6.19 0.37 8.42
C PHE A 187 6.66 -1.08 8.43
N VAL A 188 7.19 -1.52 7.29
CA VAL A 188 7.67 -2.88 7.06
C VAL A 188 9.17 -2.82 6.86
N VAL A 189 9.92 -3.58 7.64
CA VAL A 189 11.38 -3.65 7.59
C VAL A 189 11.81 -5.11 7.59
N PHE A 190 12.71 -5.47 6.68
CA PHE A 190 13.43 -6.73 6.73
C PHE A 190 14.74 -6.51 7.46
N LYS A 191 14.99 -7.28 8.50
CA LYS A 191 16.17 -7.14 9.36
C LYS A 191 16.92 -8.47 9.50
N ARG A 192 18.25 -8.42 9.39
CA ARG A 192 19.12 -9.54 9.75
C ARG A 192 19.32 -9.57 11.27
N GLN A 193 19.00 -10.69 11.87
CA GLN A 193 19.24 -10.90 13.31
C GLN A 193 20.72 -11.13 13.58
N VAL A 194 21.25 -10.44 14.59
CA VAL A 194 22.67 -10.49 14.96
C VAL A 194 23.09 -11.85 15.50
N ASN A 195 22.19 -12.53 16.22
CA ASN A 195 22.47 -13.77 16.93
C ASN A 195 22.51 -15.03 16.05
N ASN A 196 21.78 -15.07 14.95
CA ASN A 196 21.69 -16.26 14.08
C ASN A 196 21.78 -15.97 12.59
N GLY A 197 21.92 -14.70 12.19
CA GLY A 197 22.00 -14.27 10.80
C GLY A 197 20.72 -14.42 9.99
N GLN A 198 19.61 -14.87 10.57
CA GLN A 198 18.32 -15.02 9.89
C GLN A 198 17.71 -13.65 9.60
N VAL A 199 17.04 -13.54 8.46
CA VAL A 199 16.25 -12.36 8.13
C VAL A 199 14.86 -12.50 8.72
N LYS A 200 14.38 -11.46 9.38
CA LYS A 200 13.01 -11.36 9.88
C LYS A 200 12.27 -10.20 9.24
N LEU A 201 11.00 -10.41 9.03
CA LEU A 201 10.04 -9.35 8.74
C LEU A 201 9.60 -8.70 10.05
N VAL A 202 9.79 -7.40 10.17
CA VAL A 202 9.43 -6.61 11.34
C VAL A 202 8.43 -5.53 10.93
N GLN A 203 7.40 -5.37 11.73
CA GLN A 203 6.49 -4.24 11.60
C GLN A 203 6.81 -3.18 12.65
N ALA A 204 6.73 -1.91 12.26
CA ALA A 204 7.00 -0.80 13.16
C ALA A 204 5.85 0.22 13.14
N SER A 205 5.42 0.61 14.33
CA SER A 205 4.59 1.80 14.52
C SER A 205 5.39 3.04 14.20
N TYR A 206 4.75 4.10 13.70
CA TYR A 206 5.45 5.30 13.24
C TYR A 206 4.76 6.59 13.66
N TRP A 207 5.56 7.65 13.88
CA TRP A 207 5.12 8.98 14.27
C TRP A 207 5.77 10.00 13.33
N PRO A 208 5.01 10.62 12.41
CA PRO A 208 5.53 11.53 11.43
C PRO A 208 5.62 12.96 11.95
N TYR A 209 6.68 13.65 11.58
CA TYR A 209 6.83 15.08 11.70
C TYR A 209 7.13 15.70 10.33
N PHE A 210 6.38 16.73 9.94
CA PHE A 210 6.48 17.33 8.61
C PHE A 210 7.19 18.69 8.68
N PHE A 211 7.99 18.97 7.64
CA PHE A 211 8.64 20.27 7.47
C PHE A 211 8.92 20.57 5.99
N LYS A 212 9.15 21.85 5.66
CA LYS A 212 9.50 22.28 4.29
C LYS A 212 10.80 21.64 3.85
N ARG A 213 10.88 21.20 2.63
CA ARG A 213 12.12 20.69 2.04
C ARG A 213 13.24 21.75 2.20
N GLY A 214 14.39 21.32 2.69
CA GLY A 214 15.56 22.20 2.92
C GLY A 214 15.51 23.05 4.20
N TYR A 215 14.45 22.91 5.04
CA TYR A 215 14.28 23.68 6.28
C TYR A 215 14.11 22.76 7.49
N ARG A 216 15.05 21.83 7.67
CA ARG A 216 14.99 20.91 8.82
C ARG A 216 15.08 21.69 10.13
N PRO A 217 14.09 21.59 11.04
CA PRO A 217 14.15 22.18 12.36
C PRO A 217 15.22 21.54 13.24
N SER A 218 15.51 22.19 14.38
CA SER A 218 16.36 21.58 15.41
C SER A 218 15.70 20.30 15.95
N GLU A 219 16.53 19.34 16.35
CA GLU A 219 16.05 18.09 16.94
C GLU A 219 15.18 18.32 18.18
N SER A 220 15.51 19.32 19.01
CA SER A 220 14.71 19.70 20.17
C SER A 220 13.31 20.18 19.78
N LEU A 221 13.16 20.92 18.67
CA LEU A 221 11.86 21.35 18.18
C LEU A 221 11.06 20.16 17.63
N ILE A 222 11.71 19.24 16.94
CA ILE A 222 11.10 18.00 16.44
C ILE A 222 10.55 17.20 17.63
N VAL A 223 11.38 16.97 18.67
CA VAL A 223 10.97 16.25 19.90
C VAL A 223 9.75 16.90 20.54
N LYS A 224 9.81 18.22 20.79
CA LYS A 224 8.71 18.95 21.38
C LYS A 224 7.41 18.78 20.58
N SER A 225 7.48 18.96 19.26
CA SER A 225 6.30 18.83 18.39
C SER A 225 5.74 17.41 18.35
N LEU A 226 6.60 16.39 18.34
CA LEU A 226 6.15 14.98 18.39
C LEU A 226 5.48 14.65 19.72
N GLN A 227 6.00 15.16 20.85
CA GLN A 227 5.40 14.99 22.17
C GLN A 227 4.02 15.66 22.26
N GLU A 228 3.90 16.87 21.71
CA GLU A 228 2.63 17.62 21.67
C GLU A 228 1.59 16.95 20.75
N GLN A 229 2.02 16.42 19.62
CA GLN A 229 1.15 15.79 18.62
C GLN A 229 0.72 14.37 19.03
N PHE A 230 1.59 13.65 19.74
CA PHE A 230 1.40 12.26 20.13
C PHE A 230 1.68 12.04 21.63
N PRO A 231 0.89 12.66 22.53
CA PRO A 231 1.14 12.61 23.97
C PRO A 231 1.09 11.21 24.56
N ASP A 232 0.25 10.33 23.98
CA ASP A 232 0.04 8.95 24.43
C ASP A 232 0.91 7.93 23.70
N ALA A 233 1.87 8.39 22.88
CA ALA A 233 2.74 7.47 22.15
C ALA A 233 3.65 6.67 23.12
N PRO A 234 3.72 5.35 23.01
CA PRO A 234 4.50 4.50 23.92
C PRO A 234 6.00 4.54 23.57
N ILE A 235 6.56 5.73 23.38
CA ILE A 235 7.96 5.97 22.98
C ILE A 235 8.51 7.24 23.62
N ASP A 236 9.78 7.21 24.04
CA ASP A 236 10.51 8.40 24.43
C ASP A 236 11.10 9.08 23.17
N PHE A 237 10.40 10.09 22.65
CA PHE A 237 10.87 10.87 21.50
C PHE A 237 12.21 11.56 21.74
N LYS A 238 12.52 11.93 23.00
CA LYS A 238 13.81 12.56 23.32
C LYS A 238 14.96 11.58 23.11
N SER A 239 14.87 10.40 23.67
CA SER A 239 15.87 9.35 23.43
C SER A 239 15.94 8.95 21.97
N ALA A 240 14.80 8.82 21.28
CA ALA A 240 14.75 8.43 19.88
C ALA A 240 15.43 9.44 18.95
N VAL A 241 15.18 10.74 19.13
CA VAL A 241 15.64 11.79 18.20
C VAL A 241 17.00 12.33 18.59
N LEU A 242 17.21 12.65 19.88
CA LEU A 242 18.46 13.29 20.33
C LEU A 242 19.58 12.28 20.57
N HIS A 243 19.28 11.14 21.18
CA HIS A 243 20.30 10.13 21.51
C HIS A 243 20.52 9.12 20.40
N LYS A 244 19.69 9.14 19.34
CA LYS A 244 19.77 8.23 18.19
C LYS A 244 19.85 6.77 18.64
N ASP A 245 19.05 6.41 19.64
CA ASP A 245 19.03 5.05 20.16
C ASP A 245 18.56 4.06 19.08
N LYS A 246 19.56 3.50 18.37
CA LYS A 246 19.35 2.58 17.27
C LYS A 246 18.79 1.23 17.73
N SER A 247 18.82 0.93 19.02
CA SER A 247 18.33 -0.34 19.54
C SER A 247 16.81 -0.40 19.64
N LEU A 248 16.15 0.77 19.72
CA LEU A 248 14.70 0.88 19.96
C LEU A 248 13.96 1.61 18.83
N THR A 249 14.64 2.40 18.00
CA THR A 249 14.00 3.28 17.02
C THR A 249 14.79 3.36 15.72
N ILE A 250 14.08 3.33 14.61
CA ILE A 250 14.60 3.64 13.29
C ILE A 250 14.10 5.04 12.94
N GLN A 251 14.95 5.84 12.31
CA GLN A 251 14.60 7.16 11.84
C GLN A 251 14.66 7.16 10.32
N GLU A 252 13.55 7.54 9.67
CA GLU A 252 13.50 7.68 8.24
C GLU A 252 13.04 9.06 7.83
N SER A 253 13.65 9.60 6.77
CA SER A 253 13.17 10.84 6.19
C SER A 253 13.06 10.70 4.67
N PHE A 254 11.95 11.17 4.13
CA PHE A 254 11.68 11.14 2.70
C PHE A 254 10.82 12.34 2.27
N HIS A 255 10.75 12.56 0.96
CA HIS A 255 10.02 13.70 0.41
C HIS A 255 8.65 13.30 -0.10
N ILE A 256 7.67 14.16 0.16
CA ILE A 256 6.28 13.98 -0.29
C ILE A 256 5.97 15.10 -1.29
N PRO A 257 5.91 14.78 -2.59
CA PRO A 257 5.54 15.75 -3.61
C PRO A 257 4.02 15.87 -3.72
N VAL A 258 3.55 17.09 -3.97
CA VAL A 258 2.20 17.39 -4.43
C VAL A 258 2.31 18.23 -5.68
N SER A 259 1.58 17.89 -6.73
CA SER A 259 1.59 18.64 -7.97
C SER A 259 0.17 18.96 -8.42
N TRP A 260 -0.03 20.16 -8.97
CA TRP A 260 -1.31 20.61 -9.48
C TRP A 260 -1.11 21.44 -10.74
N THR A 261 -1.86 21.13 -11.79
CA THR A 261 -1.80 21.83 -13.06
C THR A 261 -3.18 22.41 -13.39
N VAL A 262 -3.21 23.70 -13.69
CA VAL A 262 -4.40 24.40 -14.19
C VAL A 262 -4.17 24.81 -15.62
N ILE A 263 -5.03 24.37 -16.51
CA ILE A 263 -5.02 24.64 -17.94
C ILE A 263 -5.89 25.90 -18.21
N TYR A 264 -5.49 26.73 -19.15
CA TYR A 264 -6.19 27.93 -19.57
C TYR A 264 -6.39 27.92 -21.08
N ASP A 265 -7.53 28.41 -21.54
CA ASP A 265 -7.85 28.43 -22.98
C ASP A 265 -6.88 29.31 -23.75
N THR A 266 -6.54 30.47 -23.21
CA THR A 266 -5.59 31.40 -23.82
C THR A 266 -4.52 31.89 -22.83
N LYS A 267 -3.44 32.46 -23.37
CA LYS A 267 -2.41 33.10 -22.53
C LYS A 267 -2.94 34.30 -21.74
N LYS A 268 -4.03 34.95 -22.23
CA LYS A 268 -4.64 36.13 -21.58
C LYS A 268 -5.42 35.73 -20.33
N ASP A 269 -6.06 34.56 -20.35
CA ASP A 269 -6.85 34.04 -19.23
C ASP A 269 -5.96 33.53 -18.06
N ARG A 270 -4.70 33.27 -18.38
CA ARG A 270 -3.74 32.77 -17.40
C ARG A 270 -3.28 33.91 -16.48
N PRO A 271 -3.52 33.82 -15.15
CA PRO A 271 -3.16 34.89 -14.22
C PRO A 271 -1.65 35.12 -14.15
N THR A 272 -1.30 36.37 -13.84
CA THR A 272 0.09 36.74 -13.59
C THR A 272 0.39 36.53 -12.11
N VAL A 273 1.18 35.51 -11.81
CA VAL A 273 1.63 35.18 -10.46
C VAL A 273 3.17 35.33 -10.40
N ARG A 274 3.65 36.49 -9.97
CA ARG A 274 5.08 36.84 -9.96
C ARG A 274 5.64 36.79 -8.53
N LYS A 275 5.00 37.48 -7.60
CA LYS A 275 5.42 37.56 -6.21
C LYS A 275 5.07 36.30 -5.44
N GLN A 276 5.78 36.04 -4.35
CA GLN A 276 5.57 34.83 -3.54
C GLN A 276 4.17 34.78 -2.90
N ASP A 277 3.68 35.90 -2.43
CA ASP A 277 2.32 36.03 -1.87
C ASP A 277 1.25 35.79 -2.92
N GLU A 278 1.41 36.33 -4.14
CA GLU A 278 0.51 36.04 -5.27
C GLU A 278 0.47 34.55 -5.60
N LYS A 279 1.63 33.87 -5.62
CA LYS A 279 1.73 32.43 -5.84
C LYS A 279 0.99 31.64 -4.76
N ILE A 280 1.21 31.98 -3.48
CA ILE A 280 0.55 31.33 -2.34
C ILE A 280 -0.97 31.55 -2.40
N ASN A 281 -1.44 32.76 -2.69
CA ASN A 281 -2.85 33.08 -2.82
C ASN A 281 -3.49 32.30 -3.98
N TRP A 282 -2.79 32.21 -5.12
CA TRP A 282 -3.25 31.43 -6.26
C TRP A 282 -3.36 29.94 -5.90
N ILE A 283 -2.37 29.35 -5.19
CA ILE A 283 -2.43 27.96 -4.75
C ILE A 283 -3.65 27.73 -3.83
N LYS A 284 -3.83 28.60 -2.82
CA LYS A 284 -4.96 28.53 -1.87
C LYS A 284 -6.32 28.68 -2.54
N SER A 285 -6.40 29.36 -3.67
CA SER A 285 -7.64 29.49 -4.46
C SER A 285 -8.02 28.19 -5.19
N GLN A 286 -7.09 27.23 -5.33
CA GLN A 286 -7.32 25.94 -6.00
C GLN A 286 -8.01 24.96 -5.04
N LYS A 287 -9.35 24.98 -4.97
CA LYS A 287 -10.15 24.21 -4.02
C LYS A 287 -9.79 22.71 -3.98
N GLN A 288 -9.64 22.10 -5.17
CA GLN A 288 -9.33 20.67 -5.25
C GLN A 288 -7.91 20.35 -4.77
N LEU A 289 -6.93 21.23 -5.04
CA LEU A 289 -5.57 21.09 -4.49
C LEU A 289 -5.58 21.18 -2.97
N MET A 290 -6.31 22.16 -2.42
CA MET A 290 -6.43 22.31 -0.95
C MET A 290 -7.07 21.07 -0.33
N LYS A 291 -8.12 20.52 -0.93
CA LYS A 291 -8.73 19.26 -0.49
C LYS A 291 -7.74 18.09 -0.54
N ASN A 292 -6.93 17.99 -1.59
CA ASN A 292 -5.89 16.94 -1.68
C ASN A 292 -4.85 17.06 -0.56
N ILE A 293 -4.48 18.30 -0.18
CA ILE A 293 -3.52 18.55 0.92
C ILE A 293 -4.12 18.15 2.26
N GLU A 294 -5.40 18.47 2.51
CA GLU A 294 -6.13 18.06 3.71
C GLU A 294 -6.20 16.52 3.82
N GLU A 295 -6.47 15.81 2.72
CA GLU A 295 -6.49 14.34 2.68
C GLU A 295 -5.14 13.72 3.04
N PHE A 296 -4.02 14.39 2.75
CA PHE A 296 -2.69 13.93 3.17
C PHE A 296 -2.41 14.18 4.66
N GLY A 297 -3.21 15.00 5.34
CA GLY A 297 -2.99 15.37 6.74
C GLY A 297 -1.70 16.18 6.96
N ILE A 298 -1.14 16.78 5.91
CA ILE A 298 0.08 17.59 5.98
C ILE A 298 -0.30 19.06 5.95
N PRO A 299 0.02 19.85 6.99
CA PRO A 299 -0.30 21.27 7.01
C PRO A 299 0.28 22.02 5.81
N PHE A 300 -0.49 22.94 5.22
CA PHE A 300 -0.10 23.70 4.03
C PHE A 300 1.24 24.43 4.17
N ASP A 301 1.53 24.95 5.35
CA ASP A 301 2.77 25.65 5.69
C ASP A 301 4.00 24.72 5.78
N ARG A 302 3.80 23.41 5.75
CA ARG A 302 4.87 22.39 5.70
C ARG A 302 5.32 22.06 4.28
N TYR A 303 4.74 22.68 3.27
CA TYR A 303 5.17 22.53 1.87
C TYR A 303 6.08 23.70 1.46
N GLN A 304 7.15 23.36 0.76
CA GLN A 304 7.92 24.30 -0.04
C GLN A 304 7.26 24.38 -1.43
N TRP A 305 6.72 25.54 -1.77
CA TRP A 305 5.97 25.73 -3.02
C TRP A 305 6.79 26.39 -4.12
N THR A 306 6.64 25.85 -5.34
CA THR A 306 7.05 26.49 -6.59
C THR A 306 5.86 26.57 -7.52
N VAL A 307 5.74 27.68 -8.26
CA VAL A 307 4.66 27.90 -9.24
C VAL A 307 5.28 28.38 -10.55
N ASN A 308 5.08 27.61 -11.60
CA ASN A 308 5.66 27.85 -12.91
C ASN A 308 4.58 27.96 -13.99
N LYS A 309 4.78 28.90 -14.94
CA LYS A 309 4.04 28.90 -16.17
C LYS A 309 4.63 27.86 -17.11
N ILE A 310 3.79 26.97 -17.60
CA ILE A 310 4.20 25.89 -18.51
C ILE A 310 3.36 25.89 -19.79
N LYS A 311 3.81 25.14 -20.77
CA LYS A 311 3.00 24.64 -21.88
C LYS A 311 2.57 23.22 -21.51
N HIS A 312 1.30 22.92 -21.68
CA HIS A 312 0.73 21.62 -21.43
C HIS A 312 0.18 21.05 -22.73
N THR A 313 0.33 19.76 -22.94
CA THR A 313 -0.31 19.06 -24.06
C THR A 313 -1.62 18.48 -23.55
N ASP A 314 -2.75 18.90 -24.16
CA ASP A 314 -4.07 18.38 -23.78
C ASP A 314 -4.31 16.97 -24.34
N ASP A 315 -5.45 16.39 -23.99
CA ASP A 315 -5.83 15.02 -24.43
C ASP A 315 -6.03 14.92 -25.97
N HIS A 316 -6.08 16.06 -26.69
CA HIS A 316 -6.17 16.13 -28.13
C HIS A 316 -4.83 16.41 -28.82
N GLY A 317 -3.72 16.48 -28.07
CA GLY A 317 -2.39 16.77 -28.59
C GLY A 317 -2.09 18.26 -28.80
N ASN A 318 -2.99 19.16 -28.41
CA ASN A 318 -2.77 20.59 -28.56
C ASN A 318 -1.92 21.15 -27.43
N THR A 319 -1.06 22.12 -27.77
CA THR A 319 -0.27 22.84 -26.77
C THR A 319 -1.04 24.02 -26.21
N VAL A 320 -1.43 23.97 -24.95
CA VAL A 320 -2.22 24.97 -24.24
C VAL A 320 -1.44 25.62 -23.10
N PRO A 321 -1.74 26.87 -22.73
CA PRO A 321 -1.07 27.55 -21.62
C PRO A 321 -1.56 26.96 -20.29
N ALA A 322 -0.63 26.73 -19.35
CA ALA A 322 -0.97 26.22 -18.01
C ALA A 322 -0.09 26.85 -16.93
N ILE A 323 -0.54 26.71 -15.67
CA ILE A 323 0.26 26.97 -14.47
C ILE A 323 0.38 25.66 -13.72
N LYS A 324 1.61 25.29 -13.39
CA LYS A 324 1.91 24.14 -12.55
C LYS A 324 2.44 24.58 -11.19
N ALA A 325 1.74 24.19 -10.11
CA ALA A 325 2.25 24.27 -8.75
C ALA A 325 2.88 22.93 -8.37
N ILE A 326 4.01 22.98 -7.68
CA ILE A 326 4.66 21.83 -7.07
C ILE A 326 4.96 22.20 -5.63
N GLY A 327 4.38 21.46 -4.70
CA GLY A 327 4.67 21.51 -3.27
C GLY A 327 5.54 20.32 -2.89
N MET A 328 6.55 20.58 -2.07
CA MET A 328 7.41 19.53 -1.54
C MET A 328 7.48 19.62 -0.02
N SER A 329 7.00 18.59 0.67
CA SER A 329 7.19 18.43 2.11
C SER A 329 8.24 17.36 2.37
N THR A 330 8.92 17.45 3.49
CA THR A 330 9.75 16.38 4.03
C THR A 330 9.08 15.85 5.27
N VAL A 331 8.98 14.53 5.35
CA VAL A 331 8.53 13.83 6.55
C VAL A 331 9.74 13.21 7.23
N TYR A 332 9.79 13.34 8.54
CA TYR A 332 10.70 12.64 9.41
C TYR A 332 9.89 11.69 10.28
N CYS A 333 10.06 10.39 10.10
CA CYS A 333 9.34 9.38 10.86
C CYS A 333 10.22 8.81 11.96
N VAL A 334 9.72 8.82 13.19
CA VAL A 334 10.25 8.02 14.28
C VAL A 334 9.52 6.68 14.26
N LEU A 335 10.26 5.58 14.17
CA LEU A 335 9.74 4.23 14.10
C LEU A 335 10.07 3.47 15.38
N LYS A 336 9.13 2.69 15.87
CA LYS A 336 9.34 1.73 16.95
C LYS A 336 8.87 0.36 16.50
N GLU A 337 9.79 -0.61 16.57
CA GLU A 337 9.42 -2.00 16.29
C GLU A 337 8.33 -2.47 17.25
N ASP A 338 7.30 -3.08 16.70
CA ASP A 338 6.32 -3.74 17.52
C ASP A 338 6.93 -5.04 18.03
N ARG A 339 6.74 -5.32 19.29
CA ARG A 339 7.11 -6.63 19.83
C ARG A 339 6.34 -7.67 19.05
N SER A 340 7.04 -8.62 18.43
CA SER A 340 6.41 -9.78 17.81
C SER A 340 5.51 -10.44 18.85
N VAL A 341 4.23 -10.50 18.53
CA VAL A 341 3.24 -11.26 19.31
C VAL A 341 3.49 -12.74 19.09
#